data_9c43e4664faa761e768058964ced31c7
#
_entry.id   9c43e4664faa761e768058964ced31c7
#
_cell.length_a   1.000
_cell.length_b   1.000
_cell.length_c   1.000
_cell.angle_alpha   90.00
_cell.angle_beta   90.00
_cell.angle_gamma   90.00
#
_symmetry.space_group_name_H-M   'P 1'
#
loop_
_entity.id
_entity.type
_entity.pdbx_description
1 polymer ?
#
loop_
_entity_poly.entity_id
_entity_poly.type
_entity_poly.pdbx_seq_one_letter_code
_entity_poly.pdbx_strand_id
1 'polypeptide(L)'
;MEKVLIAVDDTKGTKKAFSAYSHFCACVRPKTINLVYVEKFEGSKSLIDEMLGDAEMDTLRDVLKGTAYQGALDKKARTILAYYKKALEQKGLNGIKTIVRNGHPAEEILKTSKEVKADLIIVGSRGKRTTHLFMGSVSREVVDNADVPVLVVK
;
A
#
# COMPACT_ATOMS: atom_id res chain seq x y z
N MET A 1 16.73 -10.85 -7.10
CA MET A 1 15.48 -10.22 -6.64
C MET A 1 14.45 -10.41 -7.75
N GLU A 2 13.44 -11.23 -7.49
CA GLU A 2 12.48 -11.62 -8.52
C GLU A 2 11.11 -10.94 -8.34
N LYS A 3 10.69 -10.76 -7.09
CA LYS A 3 9.38 -10.24 -6.74
C LYS A 3 9.49 -9.04 -5.80
N VAL A 4 8.98 -7.91 -6.22
CA VAL A 4 8.95 -6.68 -5.41
C VAL A 4 7.50 -6.36 -5.06
N LEU A 5 7.24 -6.00 -3.80
CA LEU A 5 5.98 -5.44 -3.34
C LEU A 5 6.15 -3.93 -3.12
N ILE A 6 5.33 -3.13 -3.76
CA ILE A 6 5.32 -1.67 -3.61
C ILE A 6 3.99 -1.23 -3.01
N ALA A 7 4.04 -0.66 -1.83
CA ALA A 7 2.86 -0.04 -1.23
C ALA A 7 2.65 1.37 -1.78
N VAL A 8 1.48 1.62 -2.36
CA VAL A 8 1.12 2.89 -2.97
C VAL A 8 -0.14 3.48 -2.33
N ASP A 9 -0.23 4.79 -2.30
CA ASP A 9 -1.40 5.54 -1.86
C ASP A 9 -1.58 6.81 -2.71
N ASP A 10 -2.58 7.62 -2.39
CA ASP A 10 -2.87 8.89 -3.08
C ASP A 10 -2.10 10.09 -2.51
N THR A 11 -1.17 9.88 -1.59
CA THR A 11 -0.45 10.96 -0.93
C THR A 11 0.61 11.60 -1.84
N LYS A 12 0.90 12.87 -1.57
CA LYS A 12 2.01 13.57 -2.25
C LYS A 12 3.36 12.89 -1.97
N GLY A 13 3.52 12.27 -0.78
CA GLY A 13 4.72 11.54 -0.42
C GLY A 13 4.97 10.34 -1.33
N THR A 14 3.96 9.50 -1.53
CA THR A 14 4.06 8.35 -2.44
C THR A 14 4.31 8.79 -3.88
N LYS A 15 3.64 9.84 -4.36
CA LYS A 15 3.88 10.36 -5.72
C LYS A 15 5.31 10.83 -5.93
N LYS A 16 5.90 11.53 -4.95
CA LYS A 16 7.32 11.94 -5.01
C LYS A 16 8.26 10.75 -4.95
N ALA A 17 8.00 9.80 -4.05
CA ALA A 17 8.80 8.59 -3.89
C ALA A 17 8.72 7.67 -5.12
N PHE A 18 7.61 7.75 -5.88
CA PHE A 18 7.37 6.88 -7.03
C PHE A 18 8.46 7.02 -8.12
N SER A 19 8.99 8.21 -8.34
CA SER A 19 10.10 8.40 -9.29
C SER A 19 11.32 7.56 -8.88
N ALA A 20 11.68 7.55 -7.60
CA ALA A 20 12.77 6.75 -7.09
C ALA A 20 12.45 5.24 -7.15
N TYR A 21 11.20 4.83 -6.84
CA TYR A 21 10.76 3.43 -6.98
C TYR A 21 10.92 2.92 -8.40
N SER A 22 10.43 3.71 -9.35
CA SER A 22 10.45 3.34 -10.75
C SER A 22 11.88 3.28 -11.30
N HIS A 23 12.76 4.18 -10.85
CA HIS A 23 14.16 4.15 -11.20
C HIS A 23 14.86 2.91 -10.62
N PHE A 24 14.65 2.62 -9.35
CA PHE A 24 15.16 1.42 -8.70
C PHE A 24 14.71 0.14 -9.44
N CYS A 25 13.40 0.01 -9.71
CA CYS A 25 12.87 -1.13 -10.44
C CYS A 25 13.42 -1.24 -11.87
N ALA A 26 13.66 -0.13 -12.55
CA ALA A 26 14.28 -0.13 -13.87
C ALA A 26 15.73 -0.64 -13.84
N CYS A 27 16.47 -0.36 -12.77
CA CYS A 27 17.85 -0.87 -12.58
C CYS A 27 17.86 -2.36 -12.21
N VAL A 28 16.98 -2.78 -11.29
CA VAL A 28 16.96 -4.15 -10.76
C VAL A 28 16.20 -5.12 -11.68
N ARG A 29 15.22 -4.62 -12.45
CA ARG A 29 14.36 -5.38 -13.36
C ARG A 29 13.76 -6.64 -12.73
N PRO A 30 12.94 -6.50 -11.68
CA PRO A 30 12.29 -7.64 -11.06
C PRO A 30 11.33 -8.32 -12.06
N LYS A 31 11.19 -9.64 -11.95
CA LYS A 31 10.25 -10.41 -12.81
C LYS A 31 8.79 -10.07 -12.55
N THR A 32 8.48 -9.74 -11.29
CA THR A 32 7.11 -9.37 -10.88
C THR A 32 7.14 -8.17 -9.94
N ILE A 33 6.33 -7.18 -10.25
CA ILE A 33 6.07 -6.03 -9.39
C ILE A 33 4.62 -6.11 -8.92
N ASN A 34 4.43 -6.25 -7.61
CA ASN A 34 3.10 -6.22 -7.00
C ASN A 34 2.87 -4.82 -6.43
N LEU A 35 1.89 -4.12 -6.96
CA LEU A 35 1.42 -2.85 -6.40
C LEU A 35 0.28 -3.15 -5.43
N VAL A 36 0.43 -2.79 -4.17
CA VAL A 36 -0.63 -2.92 -3.17
C VAL A 36 -1.15 -1.55 -2.75
N TYR A 37 -2.45 -1.40 -2.78
CA TYR A 37 -3.18 -0.29 -2.18
C TYR A 37 -4.03 -0.84 -1.04
N VAL A 38 -3.90 -0.25 0.15
CA VAL A 38 -4.71 -0.61 1.30
C VAL A 38 -5.74 0.46 1.54
N GLU A 39 -7.01 0.09 1.41
CA GLU A 39 -8.13 0.96 1.74
C GLU A 39 -8.23 1.08 3.25
N LYS A 40 -8.10 2.32 3.73
CA LYS A 40 -8.40 2.65 5.11
C LYS A 40 -9.89 2.92 5.21
N PHE A 41 -10.52 2.39 6.20
CA PHE A 41 -11.87 2.77 6.57
C PHE A 41 -11.83 4.23 7.07
N GLU A 42 -12.15 5.20 6.24
CA GLU A 42 -12.15 6.63 6.60
C GLU A 42 -13.39 7.02 7.46
N GLY A 43 -14.12 6.05 7.99
CA GLY A 43 -15.34 6.27 8.79
C GLY A 43 -15.13 6.55 10.26
N SER A 44 -13.95 6.31 10.82
CA SER A 44 -13.77 6.52 12.26
C SER A 44 -12.32 6.52 12.73
N LYS A 45 -11.58 7.56 12.41
CA LYS A 45 -10.44 7.85 13.27
C LYS A 45 -10.94 8.75 14.42
N SER A 46 -11.36 8.19 15.50
CA SER A 46 -11.08 8.62 16.87
C SER A 46 -11.97 8.00 17.94
N LEU A 47 -13.19 7.55 17.66
CA LEU A 47 -14.06 7.02 18.70
C LEU A 47 -14.54 5.58 18.43
N ILE A 48 -14.67 5.18 17.16
CA ILE A 48 -15.21 3.85 16.82
C ILE A 48 -14.10 2.78 16.84
N ASP A 49 -12.87 3.09 16.38
CA ASP A 49 -11.71 2.18 16.46
C ASP A 49 -11.29 1.88 17.92
N GLU A 50 -11.58 2.80 18.85
CA GLU A 50 -11.34 2.61 20.28
C GLU A 50 -12.50 1.87 20.99
N MET A 51 -13.70 1.88 20.39
CA MET A 51 -14.91 1.30 21.01
C MET A 51 -15.35 -0.03 20.43
N LEU A 52 -14.90 -0.39 19.21
CA LEU A 52 -15.27 -1.64 18.54
C LEU A 52 -14.05 -2.57 18.48
N GLY A 53 -14.23 -3.82 18.90
CA GLY A 53 -13.23 -4.86 18.72
C GLY A 53 -13.12 -5.32 17.25
N ASP A 54 -12.06 -6.07 16.93
CA ASP A 54 -11.76 -6.55 15.56
C ASP A 54 -12.95 -7.29 14.92
N ALA A 55 -13.69 -8.09 15.70
CA ALA A 55 -14.86 -8.84 15.24
C ALA A 55 -16.05 -7.94 14.86
N GLU A 56 -16.23 -6.82 15.56
CA GLU A 56 -17.28 -5.85 15.29
C GLU A 56 -16.93 -5.00 14.08
N MET A 57 -15.65 -4.69 13.88
CA MET A 57 -15.16 -4.02 12.67
C MET A 57 -15.32 -4.91 11.43
N ASP A 58 -15.09 -6.20 11.54
CA ASP A 58 -15.31 -7.15 10.45
C ASP A 58 -16.80 -7.25 10.08
N THR A 59 -17.68 -7.26 11.09
CA THR A 59 -19.14 -7.23 10.89
C THR A 59 -19.57 -5.96 10.18
N LEU A 60 -19.05 -4.80 10.58
CA LEU A 60 -19.35 -3.52 9.93
C LEU A 60 -18.86 -3.50 8.46
N ARG A 61 -17.68 -4.06 8.19
CA ARG A 61 -17.17 -4.22 6.83
C ARG A 61 -18.09 -5.09 5.98
N ASP A 62 -18.58 -6.20 6.54
CA ASP A 62 -19.49 -7.12 5.83
C ASP A 62 -20.84 -6.45 5.51
N VAL A 63 -21.37 -5.65 6.42
CA VAL A 63 -22.60 -4.87 6.19
C VAL A 63 -22.40 -3.80 5.10
N LEU A 64 -21.21 -3.23 4.97
CA LEU A 64 -20.91 -2.21 3.96
C LEU A 64 -20.51 -2.78 2.61
N LYS A 65 -20.24 -4.09 2.52
CA LYS A 65 -20.00 -4.77 1.24
C LYS A 65 -21.23 -4.62 0.33
N GLY A 66 -21.00 -4.11 -0.88
CA GLY A 66 -22.07 -3.90 -1.85
C GLY A 66 -22.78 -2.54 -1.74
N THR A 67 -22.38 -1.69 -0.80
CA THR A 67 -22.91 -0.32 -0.72
C THR A 67 -22.27 0.61 -1.75
N ALA A 68 -22.91 1.74 -2.06
CA ALA A 68 -22.34 2.79 -2.92
C ALA A 68 -21.01 3.33 -2.37
N TYR A 69 -20.80 3.30 -1.06
CA TYR A 69 -19.56 3.70 -0.41
C TYR A 69 -18.40 2.74 -0.75
N GLN A 70 -18.61 1.42 -0.64
CA GLN A 70 -17.63 0.42 -1.04
C GLN A 70 -17.28 0.54 -2.52
N GLY A 71 -18.27 0.73 -3.38
CA GLY A 71 -18.06 0.95 -4.82
C GLY A 71 -17.21 2.19 -5.12
N ALA A 72 -17.37 3.26 -4.36
CA ALA A 72 -16.55 4.47 -4.49
C ALA A 72 -15.10 4.24 -4.04
N LEU A 73 -14.87 3.49 -2.97
CA LEU A 73 -13.52 3.10 -2.51
C LEU A 73 -12.83 2.20 -3.56
N ASP A 74 -13.50 1.16 -4.03
CA ASP A 74 -12.97 0.26 -5.07
C ASP A 74 -12.60 1.02 -6.34
N LYS A 75 -13.42 1.99 -6.75
CA LYS A 75 -13.13 2.86 -7.89
C LYS A 75 -11.88 3.71 -7.65
N LYS A 76 -11.75 4.29 -6.46
CA LYS A 76 -10.57 5.07 -6.06
C LYS A 76 -9.30 4.21 -6.07
N ALA A 77 -9.35 3.03 -5.46
CA ALA A 77 -8.25 2.09 -5.42
C ALA A 77 -7.77 1.71 -6.82
N ARG A 78 -8.70 1.33 -7.70
CA ARG A 78 -8.40 0.97 -9.09
C ARG A 78 -7.77 2.13 -9.86
N THR A 79 -8.27 3.36 -9.68
CA THR A 79 -7.72 4.55 -10.34
C THR A 79 -6.28 4.82 -9.90
N ILE A 80 -5.99 4.71 -8.60
CA ILE A 80 -4.65 4.90 -8.04
C ILE A 80 -3.69 3.83 -8.58
N LEU A 81 -4.09 2.57 -8.50
CA LEU A 81 -3.28 1.45 -8.99
C LEU A 81 -3.03 1.52 -10.49
N ALA A 82 -4.04 1.89 -11.29
CA ALA A 82 -3.90 2.08 -12.73
C ALA A 82 -2.91 3.18 -13.09
N TYR A 83 -2.92 4.29 -12.35
CA TYR A 83 -1.96 5.38 -12.53
C TYR A 83 -0.51 4.90 -12.34
N TYR A 84 -0.23 4.21 -11.23
CA TYR A 84 1.12 3.72 -10.95
C TYR A 84 1.54 2.59 -11.90
N LYS A 85 0.63 1.68 -12.23
CA LYS A 85 0.87 0.61 -13.21
C LYS A 85 1.27 1.18 -14.56
N LYS A 86 0.49 2.11 -15.10
CA LYS A 86 0.78 2.75 -16.38
C LYS A 86 2.13 3.46 -16.38
N ALA A 87 2.48 4.13 -15.28
CA ALA A 87 3.74 4.84 -15.17
C ALA A 87 4.96 3.89 -15.12
N LEU A 88 4.81 2.69 -14.55
CA LEU A 88 5.86 1.64 -14.59
C LEU A 88 5.97 1.01 -15.99
N GLU A 89 4.84 0.74 -16.64
CA GLU A 89 4.80 0.21 -18.01
C GLU A 89 5.46 1.16 -19.01
N GLN A 90 5.25 2.47 -18.86
CA GLN A 90 5.92 3.50 -19.68
C GLN A 90 7.44 3.51 -19.53
N LYS A 91 7.98 2.97 -18.44
CA LYS A 91 9.41 2.77 -18.21
C LYS A 91 9.92 1.40 -18.66
N GLY A 92 9.10 0.65 -19.41
CA GLY A 92 9.45 -0.66 -19.93
C GLY A 92 9.48 -1.78 -18.90
N LEU A 93 8.82 -1.57 -17.74
CA LEU A 93 8.67 -2.61 -16.71
C LEU A 93 7.43 -3.46 -16.99
N ASN A 94 7.59 -4.77 -16.88
CA ASN A 94 6.55 -5.76 -17.14
C ASN A 94 6.25 -6.58 -15.88
N GLY A 95 5.25 -7.47 -15.96
CA GLY A 95 4.90 -8.36 -14.84
C GLY A 95 4.26 -7.62 -13.66
N ILE A 96 3.57 -6.50 -13.91
CA ILE A 96 2.96 -5.67 -12.88
C ILE A 96 1.58 -6.20 -12.52
N LYS A 97 1.40 -6.56 -11.25
CA LYS A 97 0.14 -6.99 -10.65
C LYS A 97 -0.37 -5.92 -9.70
N THR A 98 -1.68 -5.77 -9.61
CA THR A 98 -2.34 -4.83 -8.72
C THR A 98 -3.17 -5.58 -7.68
N ILE A 99 -3.07 -5.16 -6.43
CA ILE A 99 -3.72 -5.79 -5.28
C ILE A 99 -4.40 -4.69 -4.47
N VAL A 100 -5.67 -4.88 -4.16
CA VAL A 100 -6.42 -4.05 -3.22
C VAL A 100 -6.61 -4.84 -1.94
N ARG A 101 -6.37 -4.21 -0.81
CA ARG A 101 -6.60 -4.76 0.53
C ARG A 101 -7.44 -3.79 1.35
N ASN A 102 -8.12 -4.32 2.35
CA ASN A 102 -8.92 -3.56 3.31
C ASN A 102 -8.41 -3.85 4.71
N GLY A 103 -8.08 -2.85 5.48
CA GLY A 103 -7.66 -3.04 6.85
C GLY A 103 -6.58 -2.09 7.34
N HIS A 104 -5.81 -2.55 8.34
CA HIS A 104 -4.68 -1.80 8.86
C HIS A 104 -3.51 -1.84 7.87
N PRO A 105 -3.03 -0.69 7.36
CA PRO A 105 -2.13 -0.67 6.23
C PRO A 105 -0.83 -1.46 6.41
N ALA A 106 -0.19 -1.36 7.57
CA ALA A 106 1.07 -2.06 7.80
C ALA A 106 0.87 -3.58 7.83
N GLU A 107 -0.16 -4.06 8.53
CA GLU A 107 -0.50 -5.48 8.62
C GLU A 107 -0.84 -6.06 7.25
N GLU A 108 -1.67 -5.37 6.47
CA GLU A 108 -2.07 -5.84 5.14
C GLU A 108 -0.90 -5.82 4.14
N ILE A 109 0.04 -4.86 4.26
CA ILE A 109 1.28 -4.86 3.47
C ILE A 109 2.14 -6.08 3.83
N LEU A 110 2.36 -6.34 5.12
CA LEU A 110 3.15 -7.48 5.59
C LEU A 110 2.53 -8.82 5.19
N LYS A 111 1.22 -8.97 5.37
CA LYS A 111 0.46 -10.14 4.96
C LYS A 111 0.57 -10.37 3.44
N THR A 112 0.36 -9.31 2.65
CA THR A 112 0.49 -9.39 1.20
C THR A 112 1.91 -9.78 0.78
N SER A 113 2.94 -9.25 1.46
CA SER A 113 4.34 -9.61 1.21
C SER A 113 4.58 -11.12 1.35
N LYS A 114 4.04 -11.73 2.41
CA LYS A 114 4.12 -13.18 2.64
C LYS A 114 3.37 -13.98 1.57
N GLU A 115 2.14 -13.56 1.23
CA GLU A 115 1.31 -14.23 0.21
C GLU A 115 1.96 -14.24 -1.17
N VAL A 116 2.50 -13.10 -1.61
CA VAL A 116 3.15 -13.01 -2.92
C VAL A 116 4.59 -13.54 -2.91
N LYS A 117 5.12 -13.85 -1.73
CA LYS A 117 6.53 -14.24 -1.49
C LYS A 117 7.46 -13.17 -2.06
N ALA A 118 7.30 -11.93 -1.57
CA ALA A 118 8.12 -10.81 -1.99
C ALA A 118 9.55 -10.95 -1.48
N ASP A 119 10.54 -10.57 -2.30
CA ASP A 119 11.95 -10.50 -1.93
C ASP A 119 12.35 -9.12 -1.38
N LEU A 120 11.48 -8.13 -1.59
CA LEU A 120 11.66 -6.75 -1.16
C LEU A 120 10.30 -6.07 -1.01
N ILE A 121 10.15 -5.29 0.06
CA ILE A 121 9.04 -4.36 0.23
C ILE A 121 9.56 -2.94 -0.02
N ILE A 122 8.81 -2.13 -0.79
CA ILE A 122 9.10 -0.71 -1.00
C ILE A 122 7.95 0.10 -0.44
N VAL A 123 8.25 1.04 0.44
CA VAL A 123 7.26 1.94 1.06
C VAL A 123 7.73 3.40 1.01
N GLY A 124 6.79 4.33 0.91
CA GLY A 124 7.09 5.74 1.12
C GLY A 124 7.36 6.04 2.60
N SER A 125 8.34 6.90 2.87
CA SER A 125 8.67 7.27 4.26
C SER A 125 7.57 8.06 4.96
N ARG A 126 6.61 8.64 4.21
CA ARG A 126 5.57 9.55 4.72
C ARG A 126 4.22 9.31 4.06
N GLY A 127 3.16 9.44 4.87
CA GLY A 127 1.78 9.53 4.41
C GLY A 127 1.22 10.96 4.57
N LYS A 128 -0.09 11.07 4.81
CA LYS A 128 -0.83 12.34 4.85
C LYS A 128 -0.43 13.33 5.97
N ARG A 129 0.21 12.90 7.05
CA ARG A 129 0.30 13.66 8.32
C ARG A 129 1.69 13.90 8.90
N THR A 130 2.78 13.67 8.20
CA THR A 130 4.10 13.76 8.81
C THR A 130 4.81 15.08 8.54
N THR A 131 5.23 15.74 9.63
CA THR A 131 6.24 16.80 9.64
C THR A 131 7.59 16.28 9.16
N HIS A 132 8.46 17.16 8.71
CA HIS A 132 9.68 16.83 7.96
C HIS A 132 10.71 15.91 8.66
N LEU A 133 10.56 15.62 9.95
CA LEU A 133 11.60 15.00 10.78
C LEU A 133 11.42 13.48 11.05
N PHE A 134 10.23 12.92 10.87
CA PHE A 134 9.97 11.55 11.30
C PHE A 134 9.42 10.64 10.17
N MET A 135 9.76 9.36 10.25
CA MET A 135 9.18 8.30 9.45
C MET A 135 7.69 8.12 9.82
N GLY A 136 6.83 7.87 8.83
CA GLY A 136 5.40 7.63 9.07
C GLY A 136 5.15 6.35 9.88
N SER A 137 4.02 6.27 10.57
CA SER A 137 3.65 5.10 11.38
C SER A 137 3.66 3.80 10.57
N VAL A 138 3.02 3.81 9.40
CA VAL A 138 2.95 2.62 8.52
C VAL A 138 4.33 2.16 8.08
N SER A 139 5.17 3.07 7.59
CA SER A 139 6.52 2.70 7.14
C SER A 139 7.41 2.17 8.26
N ARG A 140 7.27 2.76 9.47
CA ARG A 140 7.99 2.27 10.66
C ARG A 140 7.54 0.87 11.03
N GLU A 141 6.24 0.65 11.15
CA GLU A 141 5.67 -0.64 11.52
C GLU A 141 6.01 -1.74 10.50
N VAL A 142 6.03 -1.40 9.20
CA VAL A 142 6.47 -2.34 8.16
C VAL A 142 7.95 -2.68 8.34
N VAL A 143 8.82 -1.69 8.60
CA VAL A 143 10.26 -1.93 8.82
C VAL A 143 10.51 -2.79 10.05
N ASP A 144 9.79 -2.54 11.14
CA ASP A 144 9.97 -3.24 12.41
C ASP A 144 9.51 -4.71 12.36
N ASN A 145 8.55 -5.04 11.47
CA ASN A 145 7.90 -6.37 11.44
C ASN A 145 8.08 -7.13 10.12
N ALA A 146 8.84 -6.63 9.16
CA ALA A 146 9.06 -7.32 7.89
C ALA A 146 10.08 -8.46 8.03
N ASP A 147 9.77 -9.60 7.41
CA ASP A 147 10.68 -10.75 7.31
C ASP A 147 11.64 -10.64 6.09
N VAL A 148 11.48 -9.61 5.28
CA VAL A 148 12.27 -9.35 4.07
C VAL A 148 12.82 -7.92 4.09
N PRO A 149 13.87 -7.60 3.32
CA PRO A 149 14.36 -6.23 3.21
C PRO A 149 13.27 -5.21 2.88
N VAL A 150 13.35 -4.04 3.49
CA VAL A 150 12.42 -2.92 3.25
C VAL A 150 13.20 -1.71 2.75
N LEU A 151 12.81 -1.22 1.58
CA LEU A 151 13.32 0.03 1.03
C LEU A 151 12.33 1.16 1.36
N VAL A 152 12.77 2.08 2.21
CA VAL A 152 12.00 3.28 2.57
C VAL A 152 12.45 4.45 1.71
N VAL A 153 11.55 5.05 0.95
CA VAL A 153 11.86 6.13 0.01
C VAL A 153 11.24 7.45 0.49
N LYS A 154 12.03 8.54 0.41
CA LYS A 154 11.66 9.90 0.84
C LYS A 154 11.24 10.77 -0.33
#